data_370df0b91fd5fe123132efbfebaa9a30
#
_entry.id   370df0b91fd5fe123132efbfebaa9a30
#
_cell.length_a   1.000
_cell.length_b   1.000
_cell.length_c   1.000
_cell.angle_alpha   90.00
_cell.angle_beta   90.00
_cell.angle_gamma   90.00
#
_symmetry.space_group_name_H-M   'P 1'
#
loop_
_entity.id
_entity.type
_entity.pdbx_description
1 polymer ?
#
loop_
_entity_poly.entity_id
_entity_poly.type
_entity_poly.pdbx_seq_one_letter_code
_entity_poly.pdbx_strand_id
1 'polypeptide(L)'
;VKIGCCVSLFHDAVFTLSELGVDYAEIGLSELSLHSGEEISERAERLSEAGVPCLAGNVLFPGELALTGPHTELSAISEYLGATLEKAALLGVRTVVFGSGGSRRAPEGFPREAAWEQLRGLCAELLSPALQKHGMTCCIEPLNRRECNILNTSEECACLVREVGKPNIRLLVDLYHFDLEREPLSVLAGYGDILAHAHIASAKNGRALPKEGDGEDYAAFFQALRSIGYSGSLSLEGSVSGTFEDCIAESAAYVRNFSALKA
;
A
#
# COMPACT_ATOMS: atom_id res chain seq x y z
N VAL A 1 3.58 -6.12 -15.16
CA VAL A 1 3.09 -5.67 -13.84
C VAL A 1 1.69 -6.22 -13.63
N LYS A 2 1.40 -6.83 -12.48
CA LYS A 2 0.03 -7.21 -12.08
C LYS A 2 -0.71 -5.97 -11.61
N ILE A 3 -2.01 -5.88 -11.97
CA ILE A 3 -2.88 -4.77 -11.57
C ILE A 3 -3.83 -5.26 -10.49
N GLY A 4 -3.78 -4.64 -9.33
CA GLY A 4 -4.66 -4.85 -8.19
C GLY A 4 -5.67 -3.73 -8.02
N CYS A 5 -6.59 -3.93 -7.06
CA CYS A 5 -7.53 -2.91 -6.64
C CYS A 5 -7.64 -2.88 -5.11
N CYS A 6 -7.52 -1.69 -4.53
CA CYS A 6 -7.79 -1.46 -3.12
C CYS A 6 -9.31 -1.48 -2.88
N VAL A 7 -9.74 -2.39 -2.02
CA VAL A 7 -11.17 -2.65 -1.73
C VAL A 7 -11.31 -3.23 -0.33
N SER A 8 -12.41 -2.95 0.37
CA SER A 8 -12.72 -3.66 1.61
C SER A 8 -12.99 -5.14 1.34
N LEU A 9 -12.41 -6.01 2.18
CA LEU A 9 -12.69 -7.45 2.16
C LEU A 9 -14.18 -7.76 2.36
N PHE A 10 -14.89 -6.88 3.05
CA PHE A 10 -16.30 -7.03 3.40
C PHE A 10 -17.26 -6.33 2.43
N HIS A 11 -16.75 -5.69 1.38
CA HIS A 11 -17.55 -5.22 0.26
C HIS A 11 -17.72 -6.33 -0.78
N ASP A 12 -18.95 -6.69 -1.16
CA ASP A 12 -19.21 -7.87 -2.01
C ASP A 12 -18.58 -7.76 -3.41
N ALA A 13 -18.34 -6.56 -3.92
CA ALA A 13 -17.63 -6.35 -5.18
C ALA A 13 -16.17 -6.89 -5.20
N VAL A 14 -15.59 -7.21 -4.02
CA VAL A 14 -14.27 -7.86 -3.97
C VAL A 14 -14.26 -9.18 -4.73
N PHE A 15 -15.39 -9.90 -4.80
CA PHE A 15 -15.49 -11.20 -5.47
C PHE A 15 -15.63 -11.09 -7.00
N THR A 16 -15.89 -9.90 -7.53
CA THR A 16 -16.05 -9.68 -8.99
C THR A 16 -14.78 -9.13 -9.65
N LEU A 17 -13.74 -8.82 -8.90
CA LEU A 17 -12.55 -8.13 -9.39
C LEU A 17 -11.88 -8.83 -10.60
N SER A 18 -11.84 -10.17 -10.63
CA SER A 18 -11.27 -10.92 -11.77
C SER A 18 -12.06 -10.68 -13.06
N GLU A 19 -13.39 -10.57 -12.97
CA GLU A 19 -14.28 -10.29 -14.10
C GLU A 19 -14.11 -8.86 -14.62
N LEU A 20 -13.70 -7.94 -13.73
CA LEU A 20 -13.42 -6.54 -14.06
C LEU A 20 -12.00 -6.31 -14.62
N GLY A 21 -11.24 -7.37 -14.86
CA GLY A 21 -9.90 -7.28 -15.42
C GLY A 21 -8.81 -6.92 -14.40
N VAL A 22 -9.05 -7.13 -13.11
CA VAL A 22 -8.10 -6.94 -12.01
C VAL A 22 -7.45 -8.27 -11.65
N ASP A 23 -6.13 -8.29 -11.42
CA ASP A 23 -5.37 -9.52 -11.18
C ASP A 23 -5.38 -9.96 -9.71
N TYR A 24 -5.67 -9.06 -8.76
CA TYR A 24 -5.69 -9.36 -7.32
C TYR A 24 -6.42 -8.27 -6.52
N ALA A 25 -6.92 -8.65 -5.35
CA ALA A 25 -7.43 -7.71 -4.35
C ALA A 25 -6.30 -7.21 -3.43
N GLU A 26 -6.35 -5.93 -3.10
CA GLU A 26 -5.62 -5.32 -1.99
C GLU A 26 -6.62 -4.83 -0.96
N ILE A 27 -6.53 -5.33 0.27
CA ILE A 27 -7.52 -5.10 1.32
C ILE A 27 -6.98 -4.25 2.46
N GLY A 28 -7.88 -3.57 3.21
CA GLY A 28 -7.50 -2.87 4.44
C GLY A 28 -7.14 -3.84 5.56
N LEU A 29 -5.87 -3.90 5.99
CA LEU A 29 -5.45 -4.82 7.04
C LEU A 29 -6.01 -4.45 8.42
N SER A 30 -6.19 -3.15 8.70
CA SER A 30 -6.77 -2.71 9.96
C SER A 30 -8.21 -3.17 10.15
N GLU A 31 -8.99 -3.39 9.08
CA GLU A 31 -10.35 -3.93 9.18
C GLU A 31 -10.36 -5.37 9.68
N LEU A 32 -9.29 -6.15 9.45
CA LEU A 32 -9.21 -7.53 9.91
C LEU A 32 -9.26 -7.66 11.43
N SER A 33 -8.86 -6.63 12.16
CA SER A 33 -8.92 -6.60 13.62
C SER A 33 -10.35 -6.63 14.17
N LEU A 34 -11.32 -6.21 13.35
CA LEU A 34 -12.75 -6.13 13.71
C LEU A 34 -13.50 -7.47 13.52
N HIS A 35 -12.85 -8.48 12.91
CA HIS A 35 -13.48 -9.72 12.52
C HIS A 35 -12.76 -10.94 13.09
N SER A 36 -13.49 -12.03 13.29
CA SER A 36 -12.93 -13.29 13.75
C SER A 36 -12.10 -14.01 12.68
N GLY A 37 -11.24 -14.93 13.08
CA GLY A 37 -10.51 -15.77 12.13
C GLY A 37 -11.41 -16.64 11.26
N GLU A 38 -12.59 -17.05 11.77
CA GLU A 38 -13.59 -17.83 11.03
C GLU A 38 -14.20 -16.99 9.90
N GLU A 39 -14.64 -15.75 10.18
CA GLU A 39 -15.16 -14.83 9.15
C GLU A 39 -14.12 -14.54 8.06
N ILE A 40 -12.85 -14.39 8.45
CA ILE A 40 -11.76 -14.18 7.48
C ILE A 40 -11.54 -15.43 6.63
N SER A 41 -11.61 -16.63 7.21
CA SER A 41 -11.45 -17.89 6.47
C SER A 41 -12.58 -18.10 5.47
N GLU A 42 -13.84 -17.82 5.85
CA GLU A 42 -14.98 -17.85 4.94
C GLU A 42 -14.81 -16.89 3.75
N ARG A 43 -14.31 -15.68 4.01
CA ARG A 43 -14.00 -14.73 2.92
C ARG A 43 -12.87 -15.21 2.03
N ALA A 44 -11.82 -15.84 2.59
CA ALA A 44 -10.72 -16.42 1.82
C ALA A 44 -11.20 -17.55 0.89
N GLU A 45 -12.09 -18.41 1.35
CA GLU A 45 -12.71 -19.47 0.54
C GLU A 45 -13.52 -18.86 -0.63
N ARG A 46 -14.38 -17.88 -0.35
CA ARG A 46 -15.15 -17.18 -1.40
C ARG A 46 -14.28 -16.46 -2.41
N LEU A 47 -13.17 -15.83 -2.00
CA LEU A 47 -12.20 -15.22 -2.92
C LEU A 47 -11.56 -16.29 -3.83
N SER A 48 -11.22 -17.44 -3.26
CA SER A 48 -10.66 -18.57 -4.01
C SER A 48 -11.66 -19.11 -5.04
N GLU A 49 -12.93 -19.29 -4.65
CA GLU A 49 -14.01 -19.71 -5.55
C GLU A 49 -14.26 -18.71 -6.69
N ALA A 50 -14.16 -17.40 -6.39
CA ALA A 50 -14.30 -16.33 -7.37
C ALA A 50 -13.03 -16.14 -8.24
N GLY A 51 -11.95 -16.87 -7.97
CA GLY A 51 -10.69 -16.73 -8.71
C GLY A 51 -9.99 -15.38 -8.47
N VAL A 52 -10.22 -14.72 -7.33
CA VAL A 52 -9.61 -13.45 -6.95
C VAL A 52 -8.54 -13.68 -5.89
N PRO A 53 -7.25 -13.71 -6.23
CA PRO A 53 -6.19 -13.79 -5.23
C PRO A 53 -6.11 -12.50 -4.40
N CYS A 54 -5.96 -12.61 -3.08
CA CYS A 54 -5.68 -11.49 -2.21
C CYS A 54 -4.15 -11.42 -1.97
N LEU A 55 -3.45 -10.59 -2.73
CA LEU A 55 -1.97 -10.57 -2.69
C LEU A 55 -1.39 -9.45 -1.86
N ALA A 56 -2.13 -8.37 -1.63
CA ALA A 56 -1.67 -7.20 -0.91
C ALA A 56 -2.67 -6.73 0.15
N GLY A 57 -2.18 -6.00 1.12
CA GLY A 57 -3.02 -5.34 2.10
C GLY A 57 -2.43 -4.02 2.56
N ASN A 58 -3.24 -2.97 2.53
CA ASN A 58 -2.89 -1.61 2.93
C ASN A 58 -3.41 -1.28 4.34
N VAL A 59 -3.23 -0.04 4.75
CA VAL A 59 -3.67 0.46 6.08
C VAL A 59 -3.33 -0.53 7.20
N LEU A 60 -2.04 -0.88 7.32
CA LEU A 60 -1.56 -1.90 8.27
C LEU A 60 -2.02 -1.62 9.71
N PHE A 61 -1.94 -0.36 10.16
CA PHE A 61 -2.28 0.03 11.53
C PHE A 61 -3.51 0.93 11.57
N PRO A 62 -4.43 0.71 12.52
CA PRO A 62 -5.57 1.60 12.75
C PRO A 62 -5.09 2.93 13.34
N GLY A 63 -5.79 4.03 13.02
CA GLY A 63 -5.34 5.38 13.34
C GLY A 63 -5.16 5.69 14.82
N GLU A 64 -5.86 4.98 15.69
CA GLU A 64 -5.81 5.10 17.16
C GLU A 64 -4.59 4.41 17.79
N LEU A 65 -3.92 3.51 17.09
CA LEU A 65 -2.72 2.84 17.58
C LEU A 65 -1.48 3.72 17.33
N ALA A 66 -1.04 4.46 18.34
CA ALA A 66 0.08 5.38 18.21
C ALA A 66 1.41 4.65 18.03
N LEU A 67 2.10 4.90 16.90
CA LEU A 67 3.42 4.33 16.59
C LEU A 67 4.56 5.30 16.92
N THR A 68 4.23 6.57 17.17
CA THR A 68 5.19 7.64 17.53
C THR A 68 4.67 8.42 18.71
N GLY A 69 5.60 9.05 19.40
CA GLY A 69 5.27 9.90 20.55
C GLY A 69 5.56 9.25 21.91
N PRO A 70 5.25 9.96 23.01
CA PRO A 70 5.61 9.52 24.36
C PRO A 70 4.73 8.37 24.88
N HIS A 71 3.62 8.07 24.23
CA HIS A 71 2.66 7.05 24.64
C HIS A 71 2.66 5.82 23.71
N THR A 72 3.74 5.60 22.97
CA THR A 72 3.90 4.41 22.12
C THR A 72 4.10 3.17 22.99
N GLU A 73 3.19 2.19 22.86
CA GLU A 73 3.21 0.94 23.62
C GLU A 73 3.60 -0.24 22.72
N LEU A 74 4.88 -0.61 22.75
CA LEU A 74 5.45 -1.65 21.87
C LEU A 74 4.79 -3.03 22.06
N SER A 75 4.33 -3.36 23.27
CA SER A 75 3.61 -4.61 23.56
C SER A 75 2.28 -4.68 22.83
N ALA A 76 1.48 -3.60 22.89
CA ALA A 76 0.20 -3.51 22.18
C ALA A 76 0.38 -3.56 20.66
N ILE A 77 1.41 -2.88 20.14
CA ILE A 77 1.76 -2.93 18.72
C ILE A 77 2.15 -4.36 18.30
N SER A 78 2.95 -5.04 19.10
CA SER A 78 3.40 -6.42 18.81
C SER A 78 2.23 -7.41 18.81
N GLU A 79 1.32 -7.30 19.77
CA GLU A 79 0.11 -8.13 19.86
C GLU A 79 -0.80 -7.90 18.65
N TYR A 80 -1.07 -6.63 18.32
CA TYR A 80 -1.86 -6.24 17.16
C TYR A 80 -1.26 -6.79 15.85
N LEU A 81 0.06 -6.60 15.64
CA LEU A 81 0.76 -7.13 14.47
C LEU A 81 0.63 -8.64 14.35
N GLY A 82 0.84 -9.37 15.44
CA GLY A 82 0.72 -10.83 15.46
C GLY A 82 -0.66 -11.27 14.96
N ALA A 83 -1.73 -10.76 15.58
CA ALA A 83 -3.10 -11.12 15.25
C ALA A 83 -3.49 -10.70 13.81
N THR A 84 -3.07 -9.51 13.37
CA THR A 84 -3.40 -9.00 12.03
C THR A 84 -2.69 -9.78 10.94
N LEU A 85 -1.39 -10.07 11.10
CA LEU A 85 -0.62 -10.80 10.09
C LEU A 85 -1.01 -12.28 9.99
N GLU A 86 -1.45 -12.92 11.09
CA GLU A 86 -2.05 -14.25 11.05
C GLU A 86 -3.29 -14.28 10.16
N LYS A 87 -4.21 -13.32 10.34
CA LYS A 87 -5.42 -13.20 9.50
C LYS A 87 -5.08 -12.88 8.04
N ALA A 88 -4.12 -11.98 7.82
CA ALA A 88 -3.63 -11.67 6.47
C ALA A 88 -3.03 -12.91 5.77
N ALA A 89 -2.37 -13.78 6.52
CA ALA A 89 -1.82 -15.03 5.99
C ALA A 89 -2.92 -16.00 5.53
N LEU A 90 -4.07 -16.08 6.23
CA LEU A 90 -5.23 -16.89 5.80
C LEU A 90 -5.74 -16.47 4.42
N LEU A 91 -5.68 -15.18 4.10
CA LEU A 91 -6.09 -14.62 2.81
C LEU A 91 -5.05 -14.79 1.70
N GLY A 92 -3.82 -15.17 2.04
CA GLY A 92 -2.73 -15.31 1.07
C GLY A 92 -1.93 -14.04 0.80
N VAL A 93 -2.09 -12.98 1.62
CA VAL A 93 -1.35 -11.73 1.51
C VAL A 93 0.16 -11.95 1.53
N ARG A 94 0.88 -11.27 0.63
CA ARG A 94 2.35 -11.30 0.52
C ARG A 94 2.97 -9.92 0.61
N THR A 95 2.24 -8.88 0.20
CA THR A 95 2.66 -7.49 0.26
C THR A 95 1.81 -6.75 1.29
N VAL A 96 2.46 -6.13 2.26
CA VAL A 96 1.83 -5.32 3.30
C VAL A 96 2.24 -3.87 3.09
N VAL A 97 1.28 -2.97 3.00
CA VAL A 97 1.55 -1.53 2.81
C VAL A 97 1.47 -0.81 4.15
N PHE A 98 2.54 -0.14 4.51
CA PHE A 98 2.63 0.73 5.69
C PHE A 98 2.51 2.20 5.28
N GLY A 99 1.30 2.63 4.96
CA GLY A 99 0.90 4.03 4.88
C GLY A 99 0.49 4.54 6.26
N SER A 100 -0.66 4.11 6.75
CA SER A 100 -1.17 4.27 8.14
C SER A 100 -0.92 5.66 8.74
N GLY A 101 -1.31 6.73 8.03
CA GLY A 101 -0.95 8.12 8.35
C GLY A 101 -1.38 8.59 9.74
N GLY A 102 -2.53 8.11 10.23
CA GLY A 102 -3.03 8.42 11.57
C GLY A 102 -2.13 7.89 12.68
N SER A 103 -1.76 6.61 12.59
CA SER A 103 -0.98 5.93 13.64
C SER A 103 0.49 6.37 13.68
N ARG A 104 1.11 6.68 12.53
CA ARG A 104 2.52 7.08 12.46
C ARG A 104 2.75 8.59 12.60
N ARG A 105 1.69 9.39 12.65
CA ARG A 105 1.77 10.86 12.82
C ARG A 105 2.49 11.21 14.11
N ALA A 106 3.56 12.02 14.01
CA ALA A 106 4.23 12.56 15.19
C ALA A 106 3.30 13.54 15.93
N PRO A 107 3.09 13.39 17.24
CA PRO A 107 2.29 14.33 18.03
C PRO A 107 2.85 15.75 17.97
N GLU A 108 1.99 16.76 18.16
CA GLU A 108 2.41 18.16 18.20
C GLU A 108 3.47 18.38 19.28
N GLY A 109 4.56 19.07 18.92
CA GLY A 109 5.69 19.31 19.81
C GLY A 109 6.61 18.11 20.07
N PHE A 110 6.30 16.93 19.55
CA PHE A 110 7.20 15.78 19.64
C PHE A 110 8.35 15.91 18.62
N PRO A 111 9.62 15.70 19.03
CA PRO A 111 10.75 15.85 18.11
C PRO A 111 10.64 14.88 16.92
N ARG A 112 10.79 15.43 15.70
CA ARG A 112 10.68 14.62 14.46
C ARG A 112 11.73 13.51 14.41
N GLU A 113 12.94 13.80 14.88
CA GLU A 113 14.04 12.83 14.95
C GLU A 113 13.70 11.66 15.89
N ALA A 114 13.05 11.95 17.03
CA ALA A 114 12.60 10.90 17.95
C ALA A 114 11.48 10.04 17.33
N ALA A 115 10.53 10.65 16.60
CA ALA A 115 9.51 9.93 15.87
C ALA A 115 10.11 9.05 14.75
N TRP A 116 11.13 9.58 14.06
CA TRP A 116 11.88 8.81 13.05
C TRP A 116 12.53 7.57 13.64
N GLU A 117 13.27 7.72 14.75
CA GLU A 117 13.91 6.59 15.45
C GLU A 117 12.90 5.56 15.95
N GLN A 118 11.71 6.00 16.42
CA GLN A 118 10.64 5.07 16.80
C GLN A 118 10.15 4.26 15.60
N LEU A 119 9.92 4.89 14.45
CA LEU A 119 9.49 4.19 13.22
C LEU A 119 10.59 3.27 12.69
N ARG A 120 11.85 3.70 12.72
CA ARG A 120 12.98 2.88 12.32
C ARG A 120 13.11 1.63 13.19
N GLY A 121 13.05 1.81 14.52
CA GLY A 121 13.08 0.71 15.49
C GLY A 121 11.88 -0.23 15.32
N LEU A 122 10.67 0.31 15.16
CA LEU A 122 9.45 -0.46 14.86
C LEU A 122 9.64 -1.36 13.63
N CYS A 123 10.12 -0.78 12.53
CA CYS A 123 10.32 -1.53 11.27
C CYS A 123 11.40 -2.61 11.41
N ALA A 124 12.51 -2.31 12.10
CA ALA A 124 13.64 -3.23 12.24
C ALA A 124 13.39 -4.37 13.22
N GLU A 125 12.76 -4.07 14.37
CA GLU A 125 12.74 -4.95 15.55
C GLU A 125 11.40 -5.66 15.76
N LEU A 126 10.29 -5.07 15.29
CA LEU A 126 8.96 -5.68 15.41
C LEU A 126 8.39 -6.10 14.06
N LEU A 127 8.28 -5.18 13.11
CA LEU A 127 7.58 -5.42 11.86
C LEU A 127 8.32 -6.44 10.98
N SER A 128 9.62 -6.25 10.73
CA SER A 128 10.38 -7.17 9.89
C SER A 128 10.37 -8.63 10.41
N PRO A 129 10.63 -8.90 11.71
CA PRO A 129 10.54 -10.28 12.23
C PRO A 129 9.13 -10.86 12.18
N ALA A 130 8.08 -10.07 12.44
CA ALA A 130 6.70 -10.52 12.38
C ALA A 130 6.30 -10.92 10.95
N LEU A 131 6.63 -10.11 9.96
CA LEU A 131 6.40 -10.40 8.53
C LEU A 131 7.16 -11.63 8.04
N GLN A 132 8.39 -11.82 8.51
CA GLN A 132 9.23 -12.97 8.12
C GLN A 132 8.59 -14.31 8.49
N LYS A 133 7.86 -14.39 9.61
CA LYS A 133 7.13 -15.61 10.04
C LYS A 133 6.10 -16.07 9.00
N HIS A 134 5.56 -15.13 8.23
CA HIS A 134 4.51 -15.39 7.23
C HIS A 134 5.01 -15.27 5.78
N GLY A 135 6.31 -15.02 5.57
CA GLY A 135 6.89 -14.82 4.25
C GLY A 135 6.35 -13.57 3.53
N MET A 136 6.05 -12.51 4.30
CA MET A 136 5.52 -11.24 3.79
C MET A 136 6.60 -10.18 3.67
N THR A 137 6.36 -9.21 2.78
CA THR A 137 7.17 -8.01 2.59
C THR A 137 6.34 -6.78 2.91
N CYS A 138 6.88 -5.85 3.70
CA CYS A 138 6.27 -4.55 3.92
C CYS A 138 6.84 -3.51 2.97
N CYS A 139 5.96 -2.71 2.38
CA CYS A 139 6.31 -1.56 1.56
C CYS A 139 5.93 -0.28 2.29
N ILE A 140 6.93 0.54 2.62
CA ILE A 140 6.75 1.85 3.26
C ILE A 140 6.22 2.81 2.21
N GLU A 141 5.08 3.42 2.51
CA GLU A 141 4.38 4.33 1.61
C GLU A 141 4.59 5.79 2.05
N PRO A 142 5.06 6.67 1.17
CA PRO A 142 5.02 8.12 1.42
C PRO A 142 3.57 8.62 1.36
N LEU A 143 3.17 9.42 2.35
CA LEU A 143 1.86 10.08 2.36
C LEU A 143 2.05 11.59 2.28
N ASN A 144 1.26 12.26 1.45
CA ASN A 144 1.32 13.72 1.34
C ASN A 144 1.12 14.43 2.68
N ARG A 145 1.62 15.67 2.81
CA ARG A 145 1.62 16.44 4.06
C ARG A 145 0.25 16.79 4.62
N ARG A 146 -0.82 16.64 3.85
CA ARG A 146 -2.18 16.81 4.36
C ARG A 146 -2.61 15.60 5.19
N GLU A 147 -2.13 14.41 4.83
CA GLU A 147 -2.52 13.14 5.46
C GLU A 147 -1.57 12.73 6.59
N CYS A 148 -0.29 13.08 6.53
CA CYS A 148 0.67 12.77 7.58
C CYS A 148 1.74 13.88 7.68
N ASN A 149 2.49 13.92 8.80
CA ASN A 149 3.56 14.91 9.03
C ASN A 149 4.97 14.27 9.06
N ILE A 150 5.08 12.99 8.71
CA ILE A 150 6.34 12.25 8.64
C ILE A 150 6.27 11.21 7.51
N LEU A 151 7.38 10.92 6.86
CA LEU A 151 7.47 10.05 5.68
C LEU A 151 6.58 10.57 4.54
N ASN A 152 6.84 11.80 4.15
CA ASN A 152 5.99 12.52 3.18
C ASN A 152 6.49 12.40 1.74
N THR A 153 7.76 12.08 1.53
CA THR A 153 8.34 11.92 0.19
C THR A 153 8.89 10.52 -0.01
N SER A 154 8.99 10.10 -1.26
CA SER A 154 9.61 8.84 -1.62
C SER A 154 11.08 8.78 -1.17
N GLU A 155 11.78 9.93 -1.14
CA GLU A 155 13.15 10.03 -0.63
C GLU A 155 13.22 9.76 0.89
N GLU A 156 12.30 10.35 1.68
CA GLU A 156 12.21 10.07 3.13
C GLU A 156 11.96 8.57 3.39
N CYS A 157 11.01 7.96 2.66
CA CYS A 157 10.70 6.55 2.79
C CYS A 157 11.87 5.65 2.33
N ALA A 158 12.54 5.99 1.23
CA ALA A 158 13.73 5.27 0.76
C ALA A 158 14.89 5.36 1.77
N CYS A 159 15.06 6.52 2.42
CA CYS A 159 16.05 6.68 3.50
C CYS A 159 15.73 5.73 4.66
N LEU A 160 14.48 5.72 5.15
CA LEU A 160 14.05 4.81 6.22
C LEU A 160 14.27 3.33 5.85
N VAL A 161 13.88 2.92 4.63
CA VAL A 161 14.06 1.53 4.14
C VAL A 161 15.55 1.14 4.18
N ARG A 162 16.44 2.03 3.74
CA ARG A 162 17.89 1.78 3.73
C ARG A 162 18.48 1.75 5.13
N GLU A 163 18.05 2.65 6.04
CA GLU A 163 18.49 2.66 7.44
C GLU A 163 18.01 1.42 8.20
N VAL A 164 16.80 0.93 7.94
CA VAL A 164 16.27 -0.32 8.48
C VAL A 164 17.07 -1.52 7.98
N GLY A 165 17.47 -1.53 6.72
CA GLY A 165 18.38 -2.52 6.14
C GLY A 165 17.87 -3.97 6.17
N LYS A 166 16.55 -4.19 6.23
CA LYS A 166 15.94 -5.52 6.22
C LYS A 166 15.43 -5.88 4.82
N PRO A 167 15.64 -7.12 4.33
CA PRO A 167 15.27 -7.49 2.96
C PRO A 167 13.76 -7.46 2.70
N ASN A 168 12.94 -7.61 3.75
CA ASN A 168 11.49 -7.60 3.69
C ASN A 168 10.86 -6.24 4.09
N ILE A 169 11.66 -5.18 4.20
CA ILE A 169 11.19 -3.79 4.31
C ILE A 169 11.62 -3.07 3.04
N ARG A 170 10.65 -2.65 2.25
CA ARG A 170 10.79 -2.15 0.89
C ARG A 170 10.09 -0.81 0.75
N LEU A 171 10.15 -0.21 -0.43
CA LEU A 171 9.50 1.05 -0.77
C LEU A 171 8.23 0.79 -1.58
N LEU A 172 7.20 1.60 -1.34
CA LEU A 172 6.07 1.82 -2.23
C LEU A 172 6.13 3.24 -2.79
N VAL A 173 5.71 3.41 -4.04
CA VAL A 173 5.44 4.73 -4.62
C VAL A 173 3.96 4.80 -5.03
N ASP A 174 3.23 5.76 -4.47
CA ASP A 174 1.87 6.11 -4.89
C ASP A 174 1.91 7.38 -5.74
N LEU A 175 1.46 7.29 -7.00
CA LEU A 175 1.47 8.42 -7.93
C LEU A 175 0.64 9.61 -7.40
N TYR A 176 -0.46 9.34 -6.69
CA TYR A 176 -1.29 10.40 -6.09
C TYR A 176 -0.50 11.24 -5.07
N HIS A 177 0.16 10.57 -4.13
CA HIS A 177 0.97 11.26 -3.11
C HIS A 177 2.20 11.93 -3.71
N PHE A 178 2.83 11.27 -4.67
CA PHE A 178 3.99 11.74 -5.40
C PHE A 178 3.73 13.07 -6.12
N ASP A 179 2.61 13.16 -6.83
CA ASP A 179 2.21 14.37 -7.56
C ASP A 179 1.81 15.50 -6.60
N LEU A 180 1.11 15.20 -5.48
CA LEU A 180 0.77 16.21 -4.48
C LEU A 180 2.00 16.82 -3.81
N GLU A 181 3.06 16.03 -3.61
CA GLU A 181 4.35 16.51 -3.08
C GLU A 181 5.26 17.08 -4.18
N ARG A 182 4.84 17.04 -5.45
CA ARG A 182 5.56 17.54 -6.62
C ARG A 182 6.93 16.90 -6.80
N GLU A 183 7.03 15.62 -6.51
CA GLU A 183 8.27 14.88 -6.72
C GLU A 183 8.52 14.65 -8.21
N PRO A 184 9.74 14.88 -8.73
CA PRO A 184 10.03 14.61 -10.12
C PRO A 184 10.21 13.10 -10.36
N LEU A 185 9.59 12.55 -11.40
CA LEU A 185 9.67 11.11 -11.74
C LEU A 185 11.12 10.58 -11.87
N SER A 186 12.09 11.49 -12.13
CA SER A 186 13.51 11.12 -12.21
C SER A 186 14.09 10.54 -10.92
N VAL A 187 13.49 10.81 -9.74
CA VAL A 187 13.97 10.24 -8.47
C VAL A 187 13.79 8.72 -8.41
N LEU A 188 12.84 8.18 -9.18
CA LEU A 188 12.61 6.72 -9.26
C LEU A 188 13.85 5.96 -9.72
N ALA A 189 14.74 6.59 -10.49
CA ALA A 189 16.00 5.99 -10.91
C ALA A 189 16.88 5.52 -9.75
N GLY A 190 16.70 6.09 -8.55
CA GLY A 190 17.41 5.70 -7.33
C GLY A 190 16.77 4.54 -6.54
N TYR A 191 15.63 3.98 -6.99
CA TYR A 191 14.84 3.06 -6.16
C TYR A 191 14.69 1.65 -6.74
N GLY A 192 15.34 1.32 -7.86
CA GLY A 192 15.18 0.02 -8.53
C GLY A 192 15.51 -1.19 -7.65
N ASP A 193 16.38 -1.01 -6.66
CA ASP A 193 16.79 -2.04 -5.71
C ASP A 193 15.82 -2.23 -4.54
N ILE A 194 15.00 -1.21 -4.22
CA ILE A 194 14.11 -1.21 -3.03
C ILE A 194 12.63 -1.09 -3.35
N LEU A 195 12.22 -0.62 -4.54
CA LEU A 195 10.81 -0.48 -4.91
C LEU A 195 10.16 -1.85 -5.16
N ALA A 196 9.08 -2.16 -4.44
CA ALA A 196 8.42 -3.46 -4.53
C ALA A 196 6.91 -3.37 -4.81
N HIS A 197 6.28 -2.23 -4.56
CA HIS A 197 4.86 -2.01 -4.80
C HIS A 197 4.61 -0.60 -5.32
N ALA A 198 3.47 -0.39 -6.00
CA ALA A 198 3.04 0.92 -6.46
C ALA A 198 1.53 1.08 -6.31
N HIS A 199 1.09 2.29 -5.99
CA HIS A 199 -0.32 2.71 -6.06
C HIS A 199 -0.52 3.76 -7.14
N ILE A 200 -1.73 3.86 -7.66
CA ILE A 200 -2.07 4.79 -8.72
C ILE A 200 -3.48 5.35 -8.55
N ALA A 201 -3.56 6.67 -8.55
CA ALA A 201 -4.79 7.47 -8.69
C ALA A 201 -4.46 8.84 -9.28
N SER A 202 -5.49 9.58 -9.71
CA SER A 202 -5.32 10.94 -10.23
C SER A 202 -5.24 11.96 -9.10
N ALA A 203 -4.14 12.70 -9.01
CA ALA A 203 -3.99 13.82 -8.10
C ALA A 203 -4.79 15.04 -8.55
N LYS A 204 -4.93 15.25 -9.86
CA LYS A 204 -5.68 16.37 -10.45
C LYS A 204 -7.18 16.27 -10.24
N ASN A 205 -7.69 15.05 -10.04
CA ASN A 205 -9.13 14.77 -9.91
C ASN A 205 -9.51 14.26 -8.51
N GLY A 206 -8.81 14.70 -7.46
CA GLY A 206 -9.19 14.44 -6.07
C GLY A 206 -9.09 12.96 -5.68
N ARG A 207 -8.03 12.28 -6.11
CA ARG A 207 -7.77 10.83 -5.92
C ARG A 207 -8.76 9.93 -6.68
N ALA A 208 -9.31 10.40 -7.81
CA ALA A 208 -10.14 9.53 -8.65
C ALA A 208 -9.32 8.41 -9.29
N LEU A 209 -9.98 7.30 -9.61
CA LEU A 209 -9.35 6.21 -10.37
C LEU A 209 -8.86 6.72 -11.73
N PRO A 210 -7.72 6.21 -12.26
CA PRO A 210 -7.19 6.57 -13.57
C PRO A 210 -8.19 6.32 -14.69
N LYS A 211 -8.33 7.30 -15.60
CA LYS A 211 -9.13 7.15 -16.81
C LYS A 211 -8.58 8.02 -17.94
N GLU A 212 -9.01 7.74 -19.16
CA GLU A 212 -8.65 8.54 -20.32
C GLU A 212 -9.13 9.99 -20.18
N GLY A 213 -8.26 10.95 -20.50
CA GLY A 213 -8.61 12.36 -20.49
C GLY A 213 -8.66 13.04 -19.12
N ASP A 214 -8.25 12.37 -18.04
CA ASP A 214 -8.21 12.94 -16.69
C ASP A 214 -7.07 13.95 -16.48
N GLY A 215 -6.17 14.07 -17.46
CA GLY A 215 -5.08 15.06 -17.48
C GLY A 215 -3.80 14.62 -16.80
N GLU A 216 -3.72 13.39 -16.27
CA GLU A 216 -2.50 12.82 -15.72
C GLU A 216 -1.58 12.25 -16.81
N ASP A 217 -0.28 12.22 -16.56
CA ASP A 217 0.71 11.58 -17.44
C ASP A 217 1.12 10.21 -16.92
N TYR A 218 0.18 9.25 -17.00
CA TYR A 218 0.47 7.87 -16.60
C TYR A 218 1.56 7.23 -17.47
N ALA A 219 1.68 7.64 -18.74
CA ALA A 219 2.70 7.11 -19.63
C ALA A 219 4.10 7.40 -19.11
N ALA A 220 4.36 8.63 -18.64
CA ALA A 220 5.63 9.01 -18.02
C ALA A 220 5.91 8.20 -16.74
N PHE A 221 4.92 7.99 -15.89
CA PHE A 221 5.07 7.18 -14.67
C PHE A 221 5.44 5.73 -15.01
N PHE A 222 4.71 5.09 -15.92
CA PHE A 222 5.02 3.72 -16.35
C PHE A 222 6.37 3.63 -17.07
N GLN A 223 6.78 4.66 -17.82
CA GLN A 223 8.11 4.72 -18.42
C GLN A 223 9.21 4.79 -17.35
N ALA A 224 9.03 5.60 -16.31
CA ALA A 224 9.96 5.67 -15.19
C ALA A 224 10.08 4.32 -14.46
N LEU A 225 8.96 3.63 -14.17
CA LEU A 225 8.98 2.30 -13.58
C LEU A 225 9.72 1.28 -14.46
N ARG A 226 9.48 1.29 -15.78
CA ARG A 226 10.21 0.41 -16.72
C ARG A 226 11.69 0.69 -16.75
N SER A 227 12.11 1.97 -16.71
CA SER A 227 13.52 2.35 -16.78
C SER A 227 14.37 1.79 -15.64
N ILE A 228 13.76 1.46 -14.50
CA ILE A 228 14.41 0.85 -13.35
C ILE A 228 14.19 -0.68 -13.28
N GLY A 229 13.60 -1.29 -14.31
CA GLY A 229 13.31 -2.72 -14.32
C GLY A 229 12.24 -3.15 -13.32
N TYR A 230 11.29 -2.26 -12.97
CA TYR A 230 10.24 -2.58 -12.01
C TYR A 230 9.40 -3.78 -12.47
N SER A 231 9.32 -4.79 -11.62
CA SER A 231 8.56 -6.03 -11.86
C SER A 231 7.56 -6.36 -10.74
N GLY A 232 7.33 -5.42 -9.83
CA GLY A 232 6.37 -5.54 -8.73
C GLY A 232 4.91 -5.46 -9.21
N SER A 233 4.00 -5.29 -8.26
CA SER A 233 2.57 -5.10 -8.50
C SER A 233 2.16 -3.65 -8.36
N LEU A 234 1.01 -3.29 -8.95
CA LEU A 234 0.45 -1.94 -8.90
C LEU A 234 -1.03 -2.05 -8.57
N SER A 235 -1.51 -1.29 -7.57
CA SER A 235 -2.93 -1.27 -7.22
C SER A 235 -3.60 0.05 -7.56
N LEU A 236 -4.82 -0.05 -8.08
CA LEU A 236 -5.75 1.07 -8.20
C LEU A 236 -6.19 1.47 -6.79
N GLU A 237 -5.88 2.67 -6.34
CA GLU A 237 -6.24 3.17 -5.02
C GLU A 237 -6.90 4.55 -5.11
N GLY A 238 -8.13 4.58 -5.58
CA GLY A 238 -8.84 5.82 -5.85
C GLY A 238 -10.31 5.79 -5.47
N SER A 239 -10.90 6.98 -5.48
CA SER A 239 -12.35 7.16 -5.31
C SER A 239 -13.09 6.84 -6.59
N VAL A 240 -14.31 6.31 -6.44
CA VAL A 240 -15.21 6.00 -7.54
C VAL A 240 -16.30 7.09 -7.64
N SER A 241 -16.71 7.43 -8.87
CA SER A 241 -17.79 8.37 -9.14
C SER A 241 -18.83 7.73 -10.09
N GLY A 242 -19.54 6.71 -9.60
CA GLY A 242 -20.47 5.88 -10.39
C GLY A 242 -20.63 4.53 -9.71
N THR A 243 -20.97 3.48 -10.49
CA THR A 243 -20.92 2.13 -9.97
C THR A 243 -19.47 1.71 -9.78
N PHE A 244 -19.19 0.95 -8.72
CA PHE A 244 -17.84 0.47 -8.43
C PHE A 244 -17.29 -0.35 -9.59
N GLU A 245 -18.10 -1.27 -10.10
CA GLU A 245 -17.73 -2.21 -11.15
C GLU A 245 -17.35 -1.49 -12.46
N ASP A 246 -18.15 -0.52 -12.91
CA ASP A 246 -17.87 0.25 -14.12
C ASP A 246 -16.57 1.05 -14.00
N CYS A 247 -16.39 1.73 -12.86
CA CYS A 247 -15.18 2.54 -12.60
C CYS A 247 -13.92 1.67 -12.55
N ILE A 248 -13.98 0.49 -11.90
CA ILE A 248 -12.83 -0.42 -11.81
C ILE A 248 -12.52 -1.02 -13.17
N ALA A 249 -13.52 -1.49 -13.91
CA ALA A 249 -13.31 -2.09 -15.25
C ALA A 249 -12.69 -1.07 -16.22
N GLU A 250 -13.20 0.17 -16.26
CA GLU A 250 -12.65 1.24 -17.09
C GLU A 250 -11.18 1.53 -16.71
N SER A 251 -10.93 1.73 -15.43
CA SER A 251 -9.59 2.07 -14.94
C SER A 251 -8.58 0.94 -15.14
N ALA A 252 -8.96 -0.31 -14.86
CA ALA A 252 -8.11 -1.47 -15.07
C ALA A 252 -7.74 -1.64 -16.55
N ALA A 253 -8.72 -1.52 -17.45
CA ALA A 253 -8.49 -1.58 -18.89
C ALA A 253 -7.57 -0.44 -19.36
N TYR A 254 -7.79 0.78 -18.88
CA TYR A 254 -6.98 1.95 -19.23
C TYR A 254 -5.51 1.81 -18.76
N VAL A 255 -5.30 1.47 -17.50
CA VAL A 255 -3.96 1.31 -16.90
C VAL A 255 -3.21 0.14 -17.56
N ARG A 256 -3.92 -0.91 -17.96
CA ARG A 256 -3.34 -2.08 -18.63
C ARG A 256 -2.67 -1.73 -19.96
N ASN A 257 -3.15 -0.71 -20.68
CA ASN A 257 -2.52 -0.24 -21.91
C ASN A 257 -1.07 0.23 -21.68
N PHE A 258 -0.78 0.87 -20.55
CA PHE A 258 0.57 1.31 -20.20
C PHE A 258 1.44 0.19 -19.64
N SER A 259 0.85 -0.75 -18.91
CA SER A 259 1.58 -1.88 -18.31
C SER A 259 2.04 -2.90 -19.35
N ALA A 260 1.36 -3.00 -20.50
CA ALA A 260 1.66 -3.91 -21.58
C ALA A 260 2.67 -3.36 -22.61
N LEU A 261 2.95 -2.06 -22.61
CA LEU A 261 3.92 -1.48 -23.52
C LEU A 261 5.31 -2.06 -23.25
N LYS A 262 5.82 -2.86 -24.19
CA LYS A 262 7.20 -3.37 -24.14
C LYS A 262 8.18 -2.20 -24.27
N ALA A 263 9.32 -2.34 -23.58
CA ALA A 263 10.44 -1.40 -23.67
C ALA A 263 10.96 -1.25 -25.09
#